data_5881b6e1b024c3a7a3a89e0b006222cc
#
_entry.id   5881b6e1b024c3a7a3a89e0b006222cc
#
_cell.length_a   1.000
_cell.length_b   1.000
_cell.length_c   1.000
_cell.angle_alpha   90.00
_cell.angle_beta   90.00
_cell.angle_gamma   90.00
#
_symmetry.space_group_name_H-M   'P 1'
#
loop_
_entity.id
_entity.type
_entity.pdbx_description
1 polymer ?
#
loop_
_entity_poly.entity_id
_entity_poly.type
_entity_poly.pdbx_seq_one_letter_code
_entity_poly.pdbx_strand_id
1 'polypeptide(L)'
;PMHGWIIGYLYRHREEQVFQRDIEREFSITRSTVTNILQLMERKGYIQRQSVPQDARLKQLVLTEEGVRFHENTILSFHQTDDYVANLLTEEENAELLRLLNKLRDALK
;
A
#
# COMPACT_ATOMS: atom_id res chain seq x y z
N PRO A 1 0.37 7.34 7.14
CA PRO A 1 -0.49 6.17 6.94
C PRO A 1 -0.85 5.94 5.48
N MET A 2 -1.33 6.97 4.78
CA MET A 2 -1.74 6.81 3.38
C MET A 2 -0.57 6.46 2.45
N HIS A 3 0.61 7.04 2.70
CA HIS A 3 1.82 6.73 1.92
C HIS A 3 2.13 5.24 1.97
N GLY A 4 2.07 4.63 3.14
CA GLY A 4 2.36 3.21 3.30
C GLY A 4 1.36 2.34 2.55
N TRP A 5 0.09 2.70 2.55
CA TRP A 5 -0.95 1.96 1.83
C TRP A 5 -0.75 2.03 0.33
N ILE A 6 -0.43 3.23 -0.19
CA ILE A 6 -0.19 3.41 -1.62
C ILE A 6 1.08 2.66 -2.05
N ILE A 7 2.14 2.75 -1.27
CA ILE A 7 3.38 2.02 -1.55
C ILE A 7 3.12 0.51 -1.55
N GLY A 8 2.35 0.01 -0.60
CA GLY A 8 1.96 -1.41 -0.57
C GLY A 8 1.18 -1.84 -1.80
N TYR A 9 0.25 -0.99 -2.25
CA TYR A 9 -0.51 -1.26 -3.48
C TYR A 9 0.44 -1.33 -4.68
N LEU A 10 1.32 -0.35 -4.84
CA LEU A 10 2.27 -0.32 -5.94
C LEU A 10 3.22 -1.52 -5.91
N TYR A 11 3.62 -1.95 -4.72
CA TYR A 11 4.48 -3.12 -4.57
C TYR A 11 3.77 -4.40 -5.03
N ARG A 12 2.52 -4.59 -4.60
CA ARG A 12 1.74 -5.77 -5.00
C ARG A 12 1.45 -5.80 -6.50
N HIS A 13 1.37 -4.63 -7.13
CA HIS A 13 1.04 -4.50 -8.55
C HIS A 13 2.24 -4.08 -9.40
N ARG A 14 3.47 -4.34 -8.92
CA ARG A 14 4.69 -3.86 -9.57
C ARG A 14 4.94 -4.45 -10.96
N GLU A 15 4.29 -5.56 -11.27
CA GLU A 15 4.38 -6.17 -12.60
C GLU A 15 3.36 -5.59 -13.59
N GLU A 16 2.52 -4.68 -13.13
CA GLU A 16 1.45 -4.07 -13.92
C GLU A 16 1.72 -2.58 -14.10
N GLN A 17 1.06 -1.99 -15.10
CA GLN A 17 1.07 -0.54 -15.25
C GLN A 17 0.01 0.04 -14.31
N VAL A 18 0.43 0.86 -13.35
CA VAL A 18 -0.46 1.50 -12.38
C VAL A 18 -0.47 3.00 -12.63
N PHE A 19 -1.67 3.57 -12.69
CA PHE A 19 -1.88 4.99 -12.92
C PHE A 19 -2.56 5.64 -11.73
N GLN A 20 -2.53 6.97 -11.68
CA GLN A 20 -3.15 7.70 -10.57
C GLN A 20 -4.62 7.33 -10.39
N ARG A 21 -5.36 7.15 -11.49
CA ARG A 21 -6.78 6.79 -11.41
C ARG A 21 -7.01 5.46 -10.67
N ASP A 22 -6.05 4.53 -10.75
CA ASP A 22 -6.14 3.25 -10.05
C ASP A 22 -6.06 3.46 -8.54
N ILE A 23 -5.21 4.38 -8.11
CA ILE A 23 -5.08 4.76 -6.68
C ILE A 23 -6.35 5.46 -6.21
N GLU A 24 -6.89 6.38 -7.01
CA GLU A 24 -8.14 7.08 -6.69
C GLU A 24 -9.27 6.08 -6.47
N ARG A 25 -9.37 5.10 -7.36
CA ARG A 25 -10.41 4.07 -7.31
C ARG A 25 -10.22 3.12 -6.13
N GLU A 26 -9.01 2.63 -5.95
CA GLU A 26 -8.71 1.65 -4.89
C GLU A 26 -8.99 2.20 -3.50
N PHE A 27 -8.60 3.45 -3.25
CA PHE A 27 -8.71 4.05 -1.92
C PHE A 27 -9.89 4.98 -1.77
N SER A 28 -10.71 5.14 -2.83
CA SER A 28 -11.88 6.03 -2.83
C SER A 28 -11.54 7.44 -2.40
N ILE A 29 -10.47 7.99 -2.98
CA ILE A 29 -9.95 9.32 -2.64
C ILE A 29 -10.10 10.22 -3.86
N THR A 30 -10.31 11.53 -3.62
CA THR A 30 -10.44 12.49 -4.69
C THR A 30 -9.13 12.66 -5.46
N ARG A 31 -9.26 13.06 -6.72
CA ARG A 31 -8.11 13.29 -7.59
C ARG A 31 -7.14 14.32 -7.03
N SER A 32 -7.65 15.41 -6.49
CA SER A 32 -6.79 16.47 -5.93
C SER A 32 -6.00 15.98 -4.74
N THR A 33 -6.62 15.20 -3.86
CA THR A 33 -5.93 14.62 -2.70
C THR A 33 -4.84 13.66 -3.14
N VAL A 34 -5.15 12.76 -4.09
CA VAL A 34 -4.15 11.80 -4.60
C VAL A 34 -3.00 12.55 -5.28
N THR A 35 -3.31 13.57 -6.08
CA THR A 35 -2.27 14.38 -6.74
C THR A 35 -1.29 14.93 -5.71
N ASN A 36 -1.79 15.51 -4.62
CA ASN A 36 -0.94 16.09 -3.57
C ASN A 36 -0.09 15.03 -2.88
N ILE A 37 -0.69 13.88 -2.57
CA ILE A 37 0.04 12.77 -1.93
C ILE A 37 1.14 12.25 -2.84
N LEU A 38 0.83 12.02 -4.11
CA LEU A 38 1.80 11.48 -5.06
C LEU A 38 2.94 12.45 -5.33
N GLN A 39 2.65 13.75 -5.38
CA GLN A 39 3.70 14.77 -5.54
C GLN A 39 4.67 14.72 -4.36
N LEU A 40 4.16 14.59 -3.14
CA LEU A 40 5.01 14.49 -1.96
C LEU A 40 5.84 13.20 -1.98
N MET A 41 5.23 12.08 -2.35
CA MET A 41 5.95 10.81 -2.44
C MET A 41 7.04 10.85 -3.50
N GLU A 42 6.78 11.53 -4.62
CA GLU A 42 7.77 11.72 -5.67
C GLU A 42 8.95 12.58 -5.17
N ARG A 43 8.65 13.66 -4.46
CA ARG A 43 9.70 14.51 -3.88
C ARG A 43 10.55 13.77 -2.84
N LYS A 44 9.94 12.85 -2.09
CA LYS A 44 10.67 12.03 -1.12
C LYS A 44 11.45 10.90 -1.78
N GLY A 45 11.27 10.71 -3.08
CA GLY A 45 12.00 9.71 -3.83
C GLY A 45 11.43 8.30 -3.76
N TYR A 46 10.19 8.13 -3.28
CA TYR A 46 9.58 6.80 -3.16
C TYR A 46 8.99 6.30 -4.46
N ILE A 47 8.57 7.21 -5.34
CA ILE A 47 7.98 6.85 -6.63
C ILE A 47 8.54 7.74 -7.74
N GLN A 48 8.40 7.25 -8.98
CA GLN A 48 8.68 7.99 -10.19
C GLN A 48 7.46 7.90 -11.11
N ARG A 49 7.27 8.94 -11.92
CA ARG A 49 6.28 8.91 -12.99
C ARG A 49 7.01 8.65 -14.29
N GLN A 50 6.58 7.63 -15.00
CA GLN A 50 7.23 7.23 -16.26
C GLN A 50 6.18 7.17 -17.38
N SER A 51 6.55 7.67 -18.56
CA SER A 51 5.68 7.56 -19.73
C SER A 51 5.53 6.10 -20.12
N VAL A 52 4.35 5.74 -20.63
CA VAL A 52 4.12 4.40 -21.15
C VAL A 52 4.25 4.41 -22.68
N PRO A 53 4.65 3.28 -23.30
CA PRO A 53 4.86 3.24 -24.75
C PRO A 53 3.62 3.57 -25.58
N GLN A 54 2.44 3.24 -25.09
CA GLN A 54 1.21 3.41 -25.84
C GLN A 54 0.70 4.84 -25.88
N ASP A 55 1.07 5.68 -24.92
CA ASP A 55 0.65 7.09 -24.90
C ASP A 55 1.58 7.90 -24.00
N ALA A 56 2.34 8.83 -24.60
CA ALA A 56 3.30 9.66 -23.88
C ALA A 56 2.65 10.58 -22.85
N ARG A 57 1.35 10.83 -22.96
CA ARG A 57 0.61 11.68 -22.01
C ARG A 57 0.27 10.93 -20.73
N LEU A 58 0.23 9.61 -20.78
CA LEU A 58 -0.04 8.79 -19.61
C LEU A 58 1.26 8.55 -18.83
N LYS A 59 1.19 8.70 -17.53
CA LYS A 59 2.33 8.48 -16.64
C LYS A 59 2.01 7.36 -15.65
N GLN A 60 2.69 6.24 -15.79
CA GLN A 60 2.56 5.17 -14.81
C GLN A 60 3.36 5.51 -13.55
N LEU A 61 2.90 4.99 -12.43
CA LEU A 61 3.55 5.16 -11.13
C LEU A 61 4.43 3.95 -10.88
N VAL A 62 5.70 4.20 -10.59
CA VAL A 62 6.68 3.12 -10.40
C VAL A 62 7.40 3.34 -9.06
N LEU A 63 7.53 2.29 -8.26
CA LEU A 63 8.31 2.35 -7.04
C LEU A 63 9.79 2.46 -7.37
N THR A 64 10.49 3.33 -6.64
CA THR A 64 11.95 3.39 -6.66
C THR A 64 12.53 2.37 -5.68
N GLU A 65 13.86 2.21 -5.69
CA GLU A 65 14.53 1.40 -4.66
C GLU A 65 14.21 1.90 -3.25
N GLU A 66 14.14 3.23 -3.08
CA GLU A 66 13.77 3.84 -1.81
C GLU A 66 12.35 3.44 -1.40
N GLY A 67 11.42 3.43 -2.36
CA GLY A 67 10.04 3.00 -2.10
C GLY A 67 9.95 1.55 -1.70
N VAL A 68 10.72 0.69 -2.35
CA VAL A 68 10.79 -0.74 -2.00
C VAL A 68 11.34 -0.92 -0.59
N ARG A 69 12.43 -0.22 -0.26
CA ARG A 69 13.01 -0.29 1.09
C ARG A 69 12.02 0.19 2.16
N PHE A 70 11.30 1.27 1.87
CA PHE A 70 10.26 1.76 2.78
C PHE A 70 9.22 0.68 3.05
N HIS A 71 8.76 0.01 2.00
CA HIS A 71 7.78 -1.06 2.12
C HIS A 71 8.31 -2.23 2.96
N GLU A 72 9.52 -2.68 2.67
CA GLU A 72 10.14 -3.79 3.39
C GLU A 72 10.32 -3.46 4.87
N ASN A 73 10.76 -2.25 5.19
CA ASN A 73 10.93 -1.80 6.57
C ASN A 73 9.59 -1.72 7.29
N THR A 74 8.55 -1.28 6.60
CA THR A 74 7.20 -1.22 7.16
C THR A 74 6.67 -2.61 7.46
N ILE A 75 6.87 -3.57 6.56
CA ILE A 75 6.48 -4.97 6.78
C ILE A 75 7.19 -5.54 8.01
N LEU A 76 8.50 -5.31 8.13
CA LEU A 76 9.25 -5.77 9.29
C LEU A 76 8.71 -5.17 10.59
N SER A 77 8.37 -3.88 10.58
CA SER A 77 7.78 -3.22 11.75
C SER A 77 6.45 -3.86 12.13
N PHE A 78 5.59 -4.16 11.14
CA PHE A 78 4.32 -4.82 11.39
C PHE A 78 4.53 -6.22 11.98
N HIS A 79 5.47 -6.99 11.45
CA HIS A 79 5.77 -8.32 11.98
C HIS A 79 6.24 -8.25 13.44
N GLN A 80 7.10 -7.28 13.77
CA GLN A 80 7.55 -7.08 15.16
C GLN A 80 6.38 -6.71 16.07
N THR A 81 5.48 -5.83 15.61
CA THR A 81 4.30 -5.45 16.36
C THR A 81 3.35 -6.63 16.52
N ASP A 82 3.15 -7.40 15.45
CA ASP A 82 2.29 -8.59 15.49
C ASP A 82 2.80 -9.61 16.49
N ASP A 83 4.11 -9.85 16.53
CA ASP A 83 4.72 -10.77 17.50
C ASP A 83 4.48 -10.29 18.92
N TYR A 84 4.65 -9.00 19.18
CA TYR A 84 4.39 -8.44 20.51
C TYR A 84 2.93 -8.62 20.89
N VAL A 85 2.01 -8.26 20.01
CA VAL A 85 0.57 -8.37 20.27
C VAL A 85 0.18 -9.83 20.47
N ALA A 86 0.70 -10.74 19.63
CA ALA A 86 0.40 -12.16 19.73
C ALA A 86 0.80 -12.75 21.08
N ASN A 87 1.87 -12.22 21.69
CA ASN A 87 2.33 -12.68 23.00
C ASN A 87 1.47 -12.17 24.15
N LEU A 88 0.60 -11.19 23.91
CA LEU A 88 -0.31 -10.67 24.94
C LEU A 88 -1.57 -11.52 25.07
N LEU A 89 -1.83 -12.39 24.09
CA LEU A 89 -3.02 -13.25 24.06
C LEU A 89 -2.59 -14.71 24.10
N THR A 90 -3.48 -15.57 24.56
CA THR A 90 -3.26 -17.01 24.46
C THR A 90 -3.42 -17.47 23.02
N GLU A 91 -2.96 -18.70 22.71
CA GLU A 91 -3.16 -19.27 21.38
C GLU A 91 -4.64 -19.35 21.03
N GLU A 92 -5.49 -19.70 21.99
CA GLU A 92 -6.93 -19.80 21.79
C GLU A 92 -7.53 -18.43 21.49
N GLU A 93 -7.10 -17.40 22.23
CA GLU A 93 -7.57 -16.03 22.00
C GLU A 93 -7.13 -15.50 20.65
N ASN A 94 -5.88 -15.78 20.23
CA ASN A 94 -5.39 -15.39 18.91
C ASN A 94 -6.21 -16.06 17.80
N ALA A 95 -6.53 -17.34 17.96
CA ALA A 95 -7.32 -18.07 16.98
C ALA A 95 -8.74 -17.45 16.86
N GLU A 96 -9.33 -17.09 18.00
CA GLU A 96 -10.66 -16.46 18.02
C GLU A 96 -10.63 -15.08 17.36
N LEU A 97 -9.60 -14.28 17.64
CA LEU A 97 -9.44 -12.97 17.01
C LEU A 97 -9.32 -13.09 15.49
N LEU A 98 -8.51 -14.03 15.03
CA LEU A 98 -8.36 -14.27 13.59
C LEU A 98 -9.65 -14.70 12.94
N ARG A 99 -10.41 -15.58 13.62
CA ARG A 99 -11.71 -16.03 13.14
C ARG A 99 -12.68 -14.85 12.96
N LEU A 100 -12.73 -13.96 13.95
CA LEU A 100 -13.60 -12.80 13.90
C LEU A 100 -13.19 -11.81 12.82
N LEU A 101 -11.87 -11.57 12.66
CA LEU A 101 -11.37 -10.68 11.63
C LEU A 101 -11.68 -11.22 10.22
N ASN A 102 -11.53 -12.52 10.02
CA ASN A 102 -11.87 -13.16 8.76
C ASN A 102 -13.36 -13.06 8.45
N LYS A 103 -14.20 -13.23 9.49
CA LYS A 103 -15.65 -13.09 9.35
C LYS A 103 -16.03 -11.68 8.92
N LEU A 104 -15.42 -10.67 9.53
CA LEU A 104 -15.66 -9.28 9.16
C LEU A 104 -15.20 -9.00 7.73
N ARG A 105 -14.01 -9.49 7.35
CA ARG A 105 -13.50 -9.30 6.00
C ARG A 105 -14.45 -9.89 4.96
N ASP A 106 -14.96 -11.10 5.20
CA ASP A 106 -15.82 -11.76 4.25
C ASP A 106 -17.19 -11.08 4.15
N ALA A 107 -17.69 -10.51 5.25
CA ALA A 107 -18.95 -9.79 5.26
C ALA A 107 -18.86 -8.44 4.54
N LEU A 108 -17.66 -7.86 4.45
CA LEU A 108 -17.44 -6.56 3.84
C LEU A 108 -17.03 -6.63 2.37
N LYS A 109 -16.90 -7.82 1.83
CA LYS A 109 -16.60 -8.00 0.40
C LYS A 109 -17.77 -7.62 -0.49
#